data_e19ae9cc785e181d23f38a9d82f667b2
#
_entry.id   e19ae9cc785e181d23f38a9d82f667b2
#
_cell.length_a   1.000
_cell.length_b   1.000
_cell.length_c   1.000
_cell.angle_alpha   90.00
_cell.angle_beta   90.00
_cell.angle_gamma   90.00
#
_symmetry.space_group_name_H-M   'P 1'
#
loop_
_entity.id
_entity.type
_entity.pdbx_description
1 polymer ?
#
loop_
_entity_poly.entity_id
_entity_poly.type
_entity_poly.pdbx_seq_one_letter_code
_entity_poly.pdbx_strand_id
1 'polypeptide(L)'
;DDRMVPPSDSESNYGEVQKLLFDHINIPAENIHRIRGENEPHLELKRFEEELSALISDGVFDWIILGMGADGHTASLFPNQTNFADENLAVIAKHPESGQFRISKTAKLIEQAKRITYLVTGEGKAEILKEIQTTPAENLPYPAAKIKAKNGVTEWYLDKAAAKLL
;
A
#
# COMPACT_ATOMS: atom_id res chain seq x y z
N ASP A 1 3.64 -2.64 -0.11
CA ASP A 1 4.53 -2.21 0.99
C ASP A 1 4.80 -3.35 1.98
N ASP A 2 5.87 -3.26 2.73
CA ASP A 2 6.12 -4.14 3.88
C ASP A 2 6.94 -3.41 4.96
N ARG A 3 6.90 -3.93 6.16
CA ARG A 3 7.74 -3.52 7.29
C ARG A 3 9.14 -4.09 7.09
N MET A 4 10.15 -3.36 7.61
CA MET A 4 11.55 -3.83 7.55
C MET A 4 11.81 -4.82 8.69
N VAL A 5 11.21 -6.00 8.55
CA VAL A 5 11.34 -7.16 9.45
C VAL A 5 11.46 -8.44 8.62
N PRO A 6 12.04 -9.52 9.15
CA PRO A 6 12.14 -10.79 8.42
C PRO A 6 10.76 -11.43 8.21
N PRO A 7 10.58 -12.30 7.19
CA PRO A 7 9.30 -12.97 6.91
C PRO A 7 8.73 -13.80 8.07
N SER A 8 9.57 -14.22 9.01
CA SER A 8 9.15 -14.97 10.21
C SER A 8 8.56 -14.09 11.30
N ASP A 9 8.71 -12.77 11.19
CA ASP A 9 8.14 -11.82 12.14
C ASP A 9 6.63 -11.67 11.91
N SER A 10 5.87 -11.58 12.98
CA SER A 10 4.41 -11.41 12.94
C SER A 10 3.96 -10.09 12.29
N GLU A 11 4.86 -9.13 12.17
CA GLU A 11 4.58 -7.85 11.52
C GLU A 11 4.89 -7.86 10.01
N SER A 12 5.43 -8.95 9.43
CA SER A 12 5.67 -9.04 7.99
C SER A 12 4.38 -9.24 7.21
N ASN A 13 4.05 -8.31 6.32
CA ASN A 13 2.94 -8.46 5.38
C ASN A 13 3.17 -9.65 4.45
N TYR A 14 4.40 -9.82 3.96
CA TYR A 14 4.75 -10.98 3.14
C TYR A 14 4.57 -12.28 3.92
N GLY A 15 5.04 -12.35 5.17
CA GLY A 15 4.90 -13.53 6.02
C GLY A 15 3.45 -13.94 6.23
N GLU A 16 2.54 -12.98 6.38
CA GLU A 16 1.11 -13.25 6.48
C GLU A 16 0.52 -13.74 5.14
N VAL A 17 0.85 -13.08 4.04
CA VAL A 17 0.38 -13.51 2.70
C VAL A 17 0.92 -14.89 2.34
N GLN A 18 2.17 -15.20 2.72
CA GLN A 18 2.76 -16.53 2.54
C GLN A 18 1.88 -17.60 3.20
N LYS A 19 1.56 -17.43 4.48
CA LYS A 19 0.75 -18.38 5.26
C LYS A 19 -0.70 -18.50 4.77
N LEU A 20 -1.32 -17.35 4.43
CA LEU A 20 -2.75 -17.31 4.13
C LEU A 20 -3.08 -17.60 2.66
N LEU A 21 -2.12 -17.45 1.76
CA LEU A 21 -2.37 -17.58 0.33
C LEU A 21 -1.31 -18.45 -0.38
N PHE A 22 -0.03 -18.05 -0.35
CA PHE A 22 0.97 -18.69 -1.22
C PHE A 22 1.23 -20.14 -0.88
N ASP A 23 1.14 -20.53 0.38
CA ASP A 23 1.28 -21.92 0.82
C ASP A 23 0.10 -22.81 0.37
N HIS A 24 -0.99 -22.23 -0.15
CA HIS A 24 -2.21 -22.93 -0.54
C HIS A 24 -2.48 -22.93 -2.05
N ILE A 25 -1.62 -22.27 -2.84
CA ILE A 25 -1.75 -22.19 -4.29
C ILE A 25 -0.46 -22.57 -5.00
N ASN A 26 -0.57 -23.05 -6.23
CA ASN A 26 0.59 -23.39 -7.07
C ASN A 26 1.08 -22.14 -7.82
N ILE A 27 1.69 -21.19 -7.09
CA ILE A 27 2.34 -20.04 -7.71
C ILE A 27 3.84 -20.33 -7.82
N PRO A 28 4.47 -20.17 -9.03
CA PRO A 28 5.91 -20.29 -9.17
C PRO A 28 6.63 -19.25 -8.32
N ALA A 29 7.72 -19.65 -7.65
CA ALA A 29 8.45 -18.77 -6.74
C ALA A 29 9.02 -17.53 -7.44
N GLU A 30 9.38 -17.66 -8.72
CA GLU A 30 9.86 -16.56 -9.57
C GLU A 30 8.80 -15.48 -9.84
N ASN A 31 7.52 -15.76 -9.57
CA ASN A 31 6.42 -14.79 -9.69
C ASN A 31 6.09 -14.08 -8.37
N ILE A 32 6.87 -14.35 -7.30
CA ILE A 32 6.68 -13.70 -6.00
C ILE A 32 7.80 -12.69 -5.76
N HIS A 33 7.46 -11.42 -5.88
CA HIS A 33 8.39 -10.29 -5.79
C HIS A 33 8.16 -9.52 -4.49
N ARG A 34 8.81 -9.97 -3.42
CA ARG A 34 8.65 -9.38 -2.10
C ARG A 34 9.69 -8.30 -1.77
N ILE A 35 9.33 -7.41 -0.88
CA ILE A 35 10.27 -6.59 -0.14
C ILE A 35 10.99 -7.49 0.87
N ARG A 36 12.32 -7.41 0.91
CA ARG A 36 13.17 -8.19 1.80
C ARG A 36 13.43 -7.39 3.08
N GLY A 37 12.45 -7.41 3.98
CA GLY A 37 12.48 -6.63 5.21
C GLY A 37 13.61 -6.98 6.18
N GLU A 38 14.29 -8.09 5.96
CA GLU A 38 15.51 -8.51 6.67
C GLU A 38 16.77 -7.75 6.23
N ASN A 39 16.72 -7.02 5.12
CA ASN A 39 17.84 -6.24 4.60
C ASN A 39 17.93 -4.85 5.26
N GLU A 40 19.07 -4.19 5.08
CA GLU A 40 19.19 -2.76 5.40
C GLU A 40 18.28 -1.94 4.49
N PRO A 41 17.51 -0.94 5.03
CA PRO A 41 16.44 -0.27 4.28
C PRO A 41 16.88 0.39 2.97
N HIS A 42 18.02 1.09 2.92
CA HIS A 42 18.47 1.77 1.69
C HIS A 42 18.99 0.78 0.63
N LEU A 43 19.59 -0.32 1.05
CA LEU A 43 20.02 -1.38 0.13
C LEU A 43 18.81 -2.10 -0.46
N GLU A 44 17.80 -2.34 0.37
CA GLU A 44 16.55 -2.97 -0.08
C GLU A 44 15.74 -2.05 -0.98
N LEU A 45 15.63 -0.77 -0.66
CA LEU A 45 14.98 0.20 -1.53
C LEU A 45 15.54 0.15 -2.94
N LYS A 46 16.87 0.24 -3.06
CA LYS A 46 17.56 0.19 -4.36
C LYS A 46 17.27 -1.12 -5.09
N ARG A 47 17.44 -2.26 -4.42
CA ARG A 47 17.17 -3.58 -5.01
C ARG A 47 15.71 -3.69 -5.49
N PHE A 48 14.78 -3.21 -4.69
CA PHE A 48 13.35 -3.30 -4.99
C PHE A 48 12.96 -2.40 -6.15
N GLU A 49 13.53 -1.21 -6.27
CA GLU A 49 13.32 -0.32 -7.42
C GLU A 49 13.89 -0.90 -8.71
N GLU A 50 15.08 -1.53 -8.66
CA GLU A 50 15.66 -2.23 -9.80
C GLU A 50 14.76 -3.38 -10.26
N GLU A 51 14.23 -4.17 -9.32
CA GLU A 51 13.29 -5.26 -9.60
C GLU A 51 11.96 -4.73 -10.18
N LEU A 52 11.39 -3.68 -9.59
CA LEU A 52 10.17 -3.04 -10.12
C LEU A 52 10.39 -2.54 -11.55
N SER A 53 11.49 -1.86 -11.82
CA SER A 53 11.82 -1.37 -13.17
C SER A 53 11.92 -2.49 -14.20
N ALA A 54 12.42 -3.66 -13.80
CA ALA A 54 12.53 -4.82 -14.68
C ALA A 54 11.16 -5.50 -14.94
N LEU A 55 10.29 -5.52 -13.94
CA LEU A 55 8.99 -6.20 -14.00
C LEU A 55 7.91 -5.37 -14.71
N ILE A 56 7.90 -4.06 -14.48
CA ILE A 56 6.90 -3.14 -15.02
C ILE A 56 7.55 -2.16 -15.99
N SER A 57 7.93 -2.66 -17.16
CA SER A 57 8.68 -1.89 -18.17
C SER A 57 7.94 -0.63 -18.67
N ASP A 58 6.61 -0.62 -18.58
CA ASP A 58 5.74 0.53 -18.89
C ASP A 58 5.39 1.37 -17.64
N GLY A 59 5.91 0.99 -16.46
CA GLY A 59 5.63 1.67 -15.19
C GLY A 59 4.21 1.48 -14.67
N VAL A 60 3.44 0.50 -15.19
CA VAL A 60 2.02 0.36 -14.91
C VAL A 60 1.70 -1.02 -14.33
N PHE A 61 1.08 -1.07 -13.17
CA PHE A 61 0.47 -2.28 -12.63
C PHE A 61 -0.92 -2.50 -13.23
N ASP A 62 -1.26 -3.73 -13.54
CA ASP A 62 -2.63 -4.07 -13.96
C ASP A 62 -3.61 -3.91 -12.80
N TRP A 63 -3.21 -4.30 -11.60
CA TRP A 63 -4.06 -4.24 -10.43
C TRP A 63 -3.25 -4.06 -9.15
N ILE A 64 -3.67 -3.13 -8.30
CA ILE A 64 -3.14 -2.92 -6.95
C ILE A 64 -4.27 -3.07 -5.94
N ILE A 65 -4.07 -3.89 -4.91
CA ILE A 65 -4.96 -4.01 -3.77
C ILE A 65 -4.35 -3.24 -2.61
N LEU A 66 -5.13 -2.37 -2.01
CA LEU A 66 -4.74 -1.50 -0.90
C LEU A 66 -5.66 -1.72 0.30
N GLY A 67 -5.08 -1.70 1.49
CA GLY A 67 -5.80 -1.47 2.72
C GLY A 67 -5.88 0.02 3.08
N MET A 68 -6.53 0.34 4.20
CA MET A 68 -6.56 1.68 4.77
C MET A 68 -6.37 1.62 6.29
N GLY A 69 -5.49 2.45 6.81
CA GLY A 69 -5.33 2.67 8.26
C GLY A 69 -6.50 3.45 8.86
N ALA A 70 -6.64 3.41 10.18
CA ALA A 70 -7.62 4.22 10.91
C ALA A 70 -7.26 5.72 10.91
N ASP A 71 -6.07 6.08 10.49
CA ASP A 71 -5.58 7.44 10.26
C ASP A 71 -5.66 7.87 8.78
N GLY A 72 -6.20 7.01 7.90
CA GLY A 72 -6.33 7.25 6.46
C GLY A 72 -5.06 7.03 5.64
N HIS A 73 -4.02 6.42 6.22
CA HIS A 73 -2.89 5.98 5.42
C HIS A 73 -3.27 4.81 4.50
N THR A 74 -2.55 4.66 3.42
CA THR A 74 -2.61 3.46 2.56
C THR A 74 -1.21 3.07 2.13
N ALA A 75 -0.96 1.80 1.88
CA ALA A 75 0.40 1.25 1.80
C ALA A 75 1.20 1.69 3.04
N SER A 76 2.39 2.28 2.88
CA SER A 76 3.07 3.02 3.97
C SER A 76 3.20 4.51 3.64
N LEU A 77 2.15 5.07 3.05
CA LEU A 77 2.01 6.49 2.76
C LEU A 77 1.14 7.11 3.85
N PHE A 78 1.77 7.87 4.74
CA PHE A 78 1.12 8.42 5.95
C PHE A 78 0.64 9.86 5.76
N PRO A 79 -0.44 10.29 6.44
CA PRO A 79 -0.89 11.68 6.47
C PRO A 79 0.25 12.63 6.83
N ASN A 80 0.32 13.76 6.15
CA ASN A 80 1.31 14.82 6.35
C ASN A 80 2.79 14.44 6.15
N GLN A 81 3.09 13.19 5.75
CA GLN A 81 4.45 12.72 5.48
C GLN A 81 4.64 12.30 4.01
N THR A 82 3.54 12.07 3.29
CA THR A 82 3.60 11.58 1.91
C THR A 82 3.96 12.69 0.94
N ASN A 83 5.05 12.48 0.18
CA ASN A 83 5.37 13.32 -0.98
C ASN A 83 4.65 12.77 -2.22
N PHE A 84 3.54 13.40 -2.62
CA PHE A 84 2.78 13.01 -3.81
C PHE A 84 3.49 13.36 -5.13
N ALA A 85 4.55 14.17 -5.09
CA ALA A 85 5.37 14.52 -6.24
C ALA A 85 6.62 13.64 -6.39
N ASP A 86 6.77 12.60 -5.56
CA ASP A 86 7.91 11.69 -5.63
C ASP A 86 7.87 10.89 -6.95
N GLU A 87 8.91 11.05 -7.75
CA GLU A 87 9.06 10.42 -9.08
C GLU A 87 9.66 8.99 -9.00
N ASN A 88 10.18 8.59 -7.84
CA ASN A 88 10.74 7.26 -7.64
C ASN A 88 9.64 6.18 -7.69
N LEU A 89 10.04 4.92 -7.84
CA LEU A 89 9.10 3.79 -7.82
C LEU A 89 8.73 3.37 -6.40
N ALA A 90 9.68 3.50 -5.47
CA ALA A 90 9.48 3.15 -4.08
C ALA A 90 10.09 4.20 -3.14
N VAL A 91 9.73 4.14 -1.87
CA VAL A 91 10.17 5.07 -0.84
C VAL A 91 10.34 4.34 0.50
N ILE A 92 11.34 4.76 1.26
CA ILE A 92 11.44 4.41 2.68
C ILE A 92 10.49 5.31 3.46
N ALA A 93 9.55 4.70 4.15
CA ALA A 93 8.64 5.38 5.06
C ALA A 93 8.97 5.04 6.51
N LYS A 94 8.64 5.94 7.43
CA LYS A 94 8.77 5.72 8.86
C LYS A 94 7.40 5.84 9.50
N HIS A 95 6.97 4.79 10.20
CA HIS A 95 5.68 4.82 10.88
C HIS A 95 5.65 5.93 11.93
N PRO A 96 4.64 6.82 11.93
CA PRO A 96 4.66 8.03 12.75
C PRO A 96 4.73 7.76 14.27
N GLU A 97 4.11 6.70 14.75
CA GLU A 97 4.07 6.37 16.17
C GLU A 97 5.20 5.44 16.59
N SER A 98 5.40 4.31 15.90
CA SER A 98 6.39 3.30 16.31
C SER A 98 7.81 3.61 15.84
N GLY A 99 7.97 4.49 14.86
CA GLY A 99 9.27 4.77 14.26
C GLY A 99 9.82 3.64 13.36
N GLN A 100 9.03 2.57 13.14
CA GLN A 100 9.42 1.42 12.33
C GLN A 100 9.60 1.81 10.87
N PHE A 101 10.71 1.37 10.28
CA PHE A 101 10.95 1.55 8.86
C PHE A 101 10.10 0.58 8.02
N ARG A 102 9.67 1.09 6.87
CA ARG A 102 8.91 0.36 5.87
C ARG A 102 9.38 0.75 4.48
N ILE A 103 9.18 -0.12 3.51
CA ILE A 103 9.29 0.24 2.10
C ILE A 103 7.90 0.21 1.48
N SER A 104 7.59 1.26 0.74
CA SER A 104 6.30 1.43 0.06
C SER A 104 6.52 1.80 -1.40
N LYS A 105 5.58 1.41 -2.25
CA LYS A 105 5.43 2.06 -3.55
C LYS A 105 5.05 3.52 -3.34
N THR A 106 5.53 4.42 -4.21
CA THR A 106 5.16 5.84 -4.16
C THR A 106 3.70 6.05 -4.57
N ALA A 107 3.13 7.18 -4.17
CA ALA A 107 1.78 7.57 -4.59
C ALA A 107 1.67 7.63 -6.12
N LYS A 108 2.66 8.22 -6.78
CA LYS A 108 2.72 8.34 -8.24
C LYS A 108 2.69 6.99 -8.95
N LEU A 109 3.48 6.02 -8.48
CA LEU A 109 3.48 4.67 -9.06
C LEU A 109 2.12 3.98 -8.87
N ILE A 110 1.53 4.10 -7.69
CA ILE A 110 0.21 3.51 -7.39
C ILE A 110 -0.86 4.11 -8.30
N GLU A 111 -0.87 5.43 -8.48
CA GLU A 111 -1.86 6.15 -9.30
C GLU A 111 -1.82 5.79 -10.80
N GLN A 112 -0.72 5.22 -11.27
CA GLN A 112 -0.58 4.77 -12.66
C GLN A 112 -1.26 3.42 -12.92
N ALA A 113 -1.62 2.67 -11.86
CA ALA A 113 -2.24 1.36 -12.01
C ALA A 113 -3.56 1.43 -12.82
N LYS A 114 -3.83 0.41 -13.63
CA LYS A 114 -5.08 0.28 -14.38
C LYS A 114 -6.28 0.07 -13.46
N ARG A 115 -6.05 -0.57 -12.31
CA ARG A 115 -7.08 -0.83 -11.30
C ARG A 115 -6.51 -0.69 -9.90
N ILE A 116 -7.16 0.08 -9.06
CA ILE A 116 -6.89 0.18 -7.62
C ILE A 116 -8.12 -0.28 -6.86
N THR A 117 -7.95 -1.27 -6.00
CA THR A 117 -9.00 -1.77 -5.13
C THR A 117 -8.64 -1.51 -3.67
N TYR A 118 -9.41 -0.67 -3.00
CA TYR A 118 -9.36 -0.55 -1.55
C TYR A 118 -10.20 -1.63 -0.90
N LEU A 119 -9.56 -2.46 -0.06
CA LEU A 119 -10.23 -3.46 0.76
C LEU A 119 -10.20 -2.98 2.21
N VAL A 120 -11.34 -2.53 2.73
CA VAL A 120 -11.41 -1.88 4.05
C VAL A 120 -12.47 -2.53 4.91
N THR A 121 -12.08 -3.04 6.04
CA THR A 121 -12.94 -3.77 6.98
C THR A 121 -12.83 -3.21 8.39
N GLY A 122 -13.91 -3.38 9.15
CA GLY A 122 -13.97 -3.06 10.57
C GLY A 122 -14.52 -1.68 10.90
N GLU A 123 -15.24 -1.60 12.00
CA GLU A 123 -15.94 -0.39 12.47
C GLU A 123 -14.99 0.80 12.73
N GLY A 124 -13.74 0.55 13.15
CA GLY A 124 -12.73 1.60 13.36
C GLY A 124 -12.36 2.42 12.12
N LYS A 125 -12.89 2.06 10.93
CA LYS A 125 -12.70 2.79 9.67
C LYS A 125 -13.89 3.66 9.30
N ALA A 126 -15.03 3.52 9.98
CA ALA A 126 -16.30 4.10 9.55
C ALA A 126 -16.29 5.64 9.52
N GLU A 127 -15.73 6.29 10.55
CA GLU A 127 -15.66 7.76 10.62
C GLU A 127 -14.80 8.33 9.49
N ILE A 128 -13.61 7.77 9.29
CA ILE A 128 -12.70 8.26 8.26
C ILE A 128 -13.22 7.97 6.84
N LEU A 129 -13.92 6.86 6.63
CA LEU A 129 -14.61 6.57 5.37
C LEU A 129 -15.69 7.58 5.09
N LYS A 130 -16.47 7.96 6.10
CA LYS A 130 -17.48 9.02 5.97
C LYS A 130 -16.85 10.36 5.57
N GLU A 131 -15.75 10.76 6.22
CA GLU A 131 -15.00 11.96 5.85
C GLU A 131 -14.52 11.92 4.40
N ILE A 132 -13.95 10.80 3.97
CA ILE A 132 -13.47 10.60 2.59
C ILE A 132 -14.61 10.72 1.57
N GLN A 133 -15.82 10.26 1.92
CA GLN A 133 -16.98 10.32 1.02
C GLN A 133 -17.65 11.69 0.98
N THR A 134 -17.55 12.47 2.05
CA THR A 134 -18.30 13.74 2.20
C THR A 134 -17.43 14.99 2.01
N THR A 135 -16.12 14.85 1.98
CA THR A 135 -15.17 15.96 1.90
C THR A 135 -14.30 15.85 0.65
N PRO A 136 -14.10 16.94 -0.10
CA PRO A 136 -13.15 16.93 -1.23
C PRO A 136 -11.76 16.47 -0.80
N ALA A 137 -11.15 15.58 -1.59
CA ALA A 137 -9.88 14.93 -1.24
C ALA A 137 -8.72 15.91 -0.99
N GLU A 138 -8.72 17.05 -1.68
CA GLU A 138 -7.72 18.12 -1.50
C GLU A 138 -7.75 18.73 -0.10
N ASN A 139 -8.88 18.68 0.59
CA ASN A 139 -9.08 19.21 1.94
C ASN A 139 -8.79 18.18 3.05
N LEU A 140 -8.48 16.94 2.67
CA LEU A 140 -8.19 15.86 3.61
C LEU A 140 -6.68 15.58 3.68
N PRO A 141 -6.14 15.24 4.85
CA PRO A 141 -4.74 14.84 4.97
C PRO A 141 -4.48 13.40 4.50
N TYR A 142 -5.53 12.62 4.23
CA TYR A 142 -5.51 11.17 4.06
C TYR A 142 -4.97 10.74 2.69
N PRO A 143 -3.87 10.00 2.62
CA PRO A 143 -3.41 9.42 1.36
C PRO A 143 -4.46 8.54 0.67
N ALA A 144 -5.26 7.78 1.44
CA ALA A 144 -6.32 6.95 0.89
C ALA A 144 -7.43 7.76 0.16
N ALA A 145 -7.66 9.01 0.56
CA ALA A 145 -8.61 9.89 -0.13
C ALA A 145 -8.06 10.41 -1.46
N LYS A 146 -6.74 10.64 -1.53
CA LYS A 146 -6.06 11.30 -2.65
C LYS A 146 -5.63 10.33 -3.74
N ILE A 147 -5.18 9.13 -3.36
CA ILE A 147 -4.63 8.15 -4.30
C ILE A 147 -5.77 7.46 -5.06
N LYS A 148 -5.82 7.73 -6.37
CA LYS A 148 -6.79 7.17 -7.31
C LYS A 148 -6.08 6.84 -8.62
N ALA A 149 -6.54 5.82 -9.31
CA ALA A 149 -6.05 5.49 -10.65
C ALA A 149 -6.30 6.67 -11.61
N LYS A 150 -5.24 7.24 -12.18
CA LYS A 150 -5.34 8.40 -13.08
C LYS A 150 -6.00 8.06 -14.41
N ASN A 151 -5.69 6.88 -14.95
CA ASN A 151 -6.18 6.41 -16.24
C ASN A 151 -6.87 5.05 -16.12
N GLY A 152 -7.51 4.78 -14.99
CA GLY A 152 -8.07 3.50 -14.69
C GLY A 152 -9.25 3.56 -13.73
N VAL A 153 -9.50 2.48 -13.02
CA VAL A 153 -10.62 2.35 -12.09
C VAL A 153 -10.13 2.32 -10.65
N THR A 154 -10.79 3.08 -9.79
CA THR A 154 -10.63 2.99 -8.32
C THR A 154 -11.95 2.56 -7.71
N GLU A 155 -11.91 1.50 -6.93
CA GLU A 155 -13.08 0.90 -6.30
C GLU A 155 -12.83 0.60 -4.82
N TRP A 156 -13.90 0.52 -4.06
CA TRP A 156 -13.86 0.27 -2.62
C TRP A 156 -14.72 -0.94 -2.27
N TYR A 157 -14.13 -1.91 -1.63
CA TYR A 157 -14.82 -3.06 -1.04
C TYR A 157 -14.83 -2.89 0.47
N LEU A 158 -16.02 -2.76 1.02
CA LEU A 158 -16.24 -2.46 2.42
C LEU A 158 -17.08 -3.56 3.06
N ASP A 159 -16.76 -3.93 4.29
CA ASP A 159 -17.70 -4.70 5.08
C ASP A 159 -18.78 -3.77 5.69
N LYS A 160 -19.82 -4.37 6.24
CA LYS A 160 -20.93 -3.62 6.84
C LYS A 160 -20.49 -2.74 8.02
N ALA A 161 -19.46 -3.15 8.75
CA ALA A 161 -18.97 -2.42 9.89
C ALA A 161 -18.20 -1.17 9.47
N ALA A 162 -17.33 -1.27 8.45
CA ALA A 162 -16.63 -0.14 7.87
C ALA A 162 -17.60 0.84 7.18
N ALA A 163 -18.65 0.35 6.52
CA ALA A 163 -19.65 1.15 5.81
C ALA A 163 -20.79 1.69 6.71
N LYS A 164 -20.71 1.53 8.02
CA LYS A 164 -21.78 1.83 8.98
C LYS A 164 -22.29 3.27 8.91
N LEU A 165 -21.47 4.22 8.49
CA LEU A 165 -21.79 5.66 8.45
C LEU A 165 -21.94 6.23 7.03
N LEU A 166 -21.94 5.36 6.01
CA LEU A 166 -22.16 5.72 4.60
C LEU A 166 -23.62 5.72 4.20
#